data_50cbae879febb92f7584dc816ca17e55
#
_entry.id   50cbae879febb92f7584dc816ca17e55
#
_cell.length_a   1.000
_cell.length_b   1.000
_cell.length_c   1.000
_cell.angle_alpha   90.00
_cell.angle_beta   90.00
_cell.angle_gamma   90.00
#
_symmetry.space_group_name_H-M   'P 1'
#
loop_
_entity.id
_entity.type
_entity.pdbx_description
1 polymer ?
#
loop_
_entity_poly.entity_id
_entity_poly.type
_entity_poly.pdbx_seq_one_letter_code
_entity_poly.pdbx_strand_id
1 'polypeptide(L)'
;MKFFLEHYDGVLLMLGAGGITILAKTIVACIYTELLHQVHHISTTKNKWMKNTISKYETTYKMNLKINDTKSFVFMQMKDVKYLGINLYNLKNTGIYGAAVTTVIYVFYMIGGYYESASVQWYIKMSIASGTVLLAIFISELFLQLKRKDRMLRQELYDYIENNMKPHLLKSMVQSQKAADEKKKQDEAEAAVANENNSLQSVDAGQMSDKNKLQEGA
;
A
#
# COMPACT_ATOMS: atom_id res chain seq x y z
N MET A 1 32.66 22.72 -31.47
CA MET A 1 32.69 21.27 -31.22
C MET A 1 33.93 20.81 -30.45
N LYS A 2 35.11 21.41 -30.59
CA LYS A 2 36.28 21.11 -29.73
C LYS A 2 36.03 21.25 -28.22
N PHE A 3 35.03 22.02 -27.82
CA PHE A 3 34.70 22.29 -26.40
C PHE A 3 34.27 21.03 -25.62
N PHE A 4 33.68 20.02 -26.28
CA PHE A 4 33.24 18.79 -25.64
C PHE A 4 34.37 17.77 -25.37
N LEU A 5 35.49 17.88 -26.03
CA LEU A 5 36.59 16.90 -25.96
C LEU A 5 37.79 17.39 -25.12
N GLU A 6 37.95 18.68 -24.94
CA GLU A 6 39.07 19.26 -24.16
C GLU A 6 38.88 19.17 -22.65
N HIS A 7 37.66 19.01 -22.17
CA HIS A 7 37.38 18.95 -20.74
C HIS A 7 36.83 17.56 -20.37
N TYR A 8 37.13 17.12 -19.16
CA TYR A 8 36.69 15.88 -18.54
C TYR A 8 35.13 15.80 -18.36
N ASP A 9 34.36 16.59 -19.13
CA ASP A 9 32.92 16.77 -18.97
C ASP A 9 32.15 15.49 -19.16
N GLY A 10 32.56 14.64 -20.10
CA GLY A 10 31.91 13.33 -20.31
C GLY A 10 32.07 12.38 -19.14
N VAL A 11 33.29 12.33 -18.55
CA VAL A 11 33.55 11.51 -17.36
C VAL A 11 32.76 12.05 -16.16
N LEU A 12 32.75 13.38 -15.99
CA LEU A 12 32.02 14.03 -14.92
C LEU A 12 30.51 13.79 -15.03
N LEU A 13 29.94 13.85 -16.23
CA LEU A 13 28.52 13.54 -16.48
C LEU A 13 28.18 12.09 -16.15
N MET A 14 29.02 11.13 -16.54
CA MET A 14 28.83 9.72 -16.20
C MET A 14 28.91 9.49 -14.69
N LEU A 15 29.91 10.07 -14.02
CA LEU A 15 30.05 9.99 -12.58
C LEU A 15 28.86 10.64 -11.84
N GLY A 16 28.41 11.80 -12.32
CA GLY A 16 27.23 12.48 -11.81
C GLY A 16 25.97 11.63 -11.94
N ALA A 17 25.70 11.09 -13.12
CA ALA A 17 24.56 10.21 -13.37
C ALA A 17 24.62 8.94 -12.51
N GLY A 18 25.78 8.31 -12.41
CA GLY A 18 25.99 7.15 -11.55
C GLY A 18 25.82 7.47 -10.06
N GLY A 19 26.38 8.58 -9.59
CA GLY A 19 26.25 9.06 -8.22
C GLY A 19 24.79 9.33 -7.83
N ILE A 20 24.04 10.05 -8.67
CA ILE A 20 22.60 10.31 -8.46
C ILE A 20 21.83 8.99 -8.40
N THR A 21 22.15 8.04 -9.28
CA THR A 21 21.49 6.72 -9.30
C THR A 21 21.73 5.96 -8.01
N ILE A 22 22.97 5.93 -7.50
CA ILE A 22 23.31 5.24 -6.24
C ILE A 22 22.64 5.93 -5.05
N LEU A 23 22.64 7.26 -5.00
CA LEU A 23 21.94 8.02 -3.96
C LEU A 23 20.43 7.73 -3.95
N ALA A 24 19.79 7.78 -5.11
CA ALA A 24 18.38 7.46 -5.24
C ALA A 24 18.06 6.04 -4.72
N LYS A 25 18.87 5.04 -5.10
CA LYS A 25 18.73 3.66 -4.59
C LYS A 25 18.90 3.56 -3.09
N THR A 26 19.87 4.27 -2.52
CA THR A 26 20.12 4.27 -1.07
C THR A 26 18.92 4.84 -0.32
N ILE A 27 18.36 5.95 -0.80
CA ILE A 27 17.13 6.53 -0.23
C ILE A 27 15.98 5.53 -0.28
N VAL A 28 15.76 4.87 -1.41
CA VAL A 28 14.72 3.83 -1.54
C VAL A 28 14.95 2.68 -0.58
N ALA A 29 16.20 2.24 -0.41
CA ALA A 29 16.53 1.17 0.54
C ALA A 29 16.27 1.56 1.99
N CYS A 30 16.52 2.82 2.36
CA CYS A 30 16.18 3.35 3.68
C CYS A 30 14.66 3.36 3.90
N ILE A 31 13.87 3.80 2.90
CA ILE A 31 12.42 3.81 2.96
C ILE A 31 11.86 2.38 3.16
N TYR A 32 12.35 1.40 2.41
CA TYR A 32 11.92 0.01 2.60
C TYR A 32 12.28 -0.55 3.97
N THR A 33 13.46 -0.20 4.50
CA THR A 33 13.87 -0.62 5.85
C THR A 33 12.98 -0.01 6.92
N GLU A 34 12.64 1.27 6.78
CA GLU A 34 11.73 1.97 7.66
C GLU A 34 10.32 1.37 7.62
N LEU A 35 9.79 1.08 6.42
CA LEU A 35 8.49 0.43 6.25
C LEU A 35 8.47 -0.98 6.87
N LEU A 36 9.53 -1.77 6.69
CA LEU A 36 9.66 -3.09 7.30
C LEU A 36 9.65 -3.00 8.84
N HIS A 37 10.38 -2.04 9.40
CA HIS A 37 10.37 -1.83 10.85
C HIS A 37 8.97 -1.46 11.37
N GLN A 38 8.25 -0.65 10.62
CA GLN A 38 6.90 -0.21 10.99
C GLN A 38 5.83 -1.31 10.83
N VAL A 39 6.02 -2.29 9.95
CA VAL A 39 5.12 -3.44 9.82
C VAL A 39 5.11 -4.29 11.08
N HIS A 40 6.23 -4.46 11.74
CA HIS A 40 6.28 -5.18 13.02
C HIS A 40 5.52 -4.47 14.16
N HIS A 41 5.30 -3.16 14.04
CA HIS A 41 4.60 -2.33 15.02
C HIS A 41 3.36 -1.65 14.42
N ILE A 42 2.58 -2.37 13.62
CA ILE A 42 1.44 -1.81 12.86
C ILE A 42 0.40 -1.13 13.77
N SER A 43 0.12 -1.67 14.94
CA SER A 43 -0.84 -1.11 15.89
C SER A 43 -0.49 0.29 16.37
N THR A 44 0.80 0.62 16.43
CA THR A 44 1.32 1.92 16.89
C THR A 44 1.90 2.77 15.78
N THR A 45 1.87 2.29 14.53
CA THR A 45 2.50 2.99 13.40
C THR A 45 1.90 4.38 13.16
N LYS A 46 2.77 5.36 12.87
CA LYS A 46 2.37 6.71 12.45
C LYS A 46 2.29 6.86 10.92
N ASN A 47 2.67 5.83 10.18
CA ASN A 47 2.71 5.87 8.71
C ASN A 47 1.30 5.93 8.12
N LYS A 48 1.02 7.04 7.42
CA LYS A 48 -0.29 7.30 6.81
C LYS A 48 -0.69 6.25 5.76
N TRP A 49 0.28 5.80 4.94
CA TRP A 49 0.01 4.79 3.92
C TRP A 49 -0.40 3.47 4.57
N MET A 50 0.32 3.03 5.59
CA MET A 50 0.06 1.78 6.30
C MET A 50 -1.30 1.80 6.99
N LYS A 51 -1.62 2.89 7.71
CA LYS A 51 -2.96 3.10 8.29
C LYS A 51 -4.07 3.07 7.26
N ASN A 52 -3.87 3.76 6.13
CA ASN A 52 -4.84 3.81 5.04
C ASN A 52 -5.06 2.42 4.41
N THR A 53 -4.00 1.62 4.24
CA THR A 53 -4.08 0.26 3.71
C THR A 53 -4.88 -0.65 4.63
N ILE A 54 -4.64 -0.57 5.94
CA ILE A 54 -5.37 -1.31 6.96
C ILE A 54 -6.84 -0.91 6.99
N SER A 55 -7.12 0.39 7.03
CA SER A 55 -8.49 0.93 7.03
C SER A 55 -9.26 0.54 5.77
N LYS A 56 -8.63 0.58 4.60
CA LYS A 56 -9.23 0.10 3.34
C LYS A 56 -9.58 -1.39 3.40
N TYR A 57 -8.65 -2.22 3.93
CA TYR A 57 -8.92 -3.64 4.09
C TYR A 57 -10.11 -3.89 5.02
N GLU A 58 -10.12 -3.25 6.18
CA GLU A 58 -11.19 -3.33 7.17
C GLU A 58 -12.55 -2.92 6.59
N THR A 59 -12.60 -1.78 5.90
CA THR A 59 -13.82 -1.28 5.27
C THR A 59 -14.33 -2.24 4.19
N THR A 60 -13.43 -2.70 3.30
CA THR A 60 -13.79 -3.64 2.24
C THR A 60 -14.29 -4.97 2.79
N TYR A 61 -13.67 -5.44 3.87
CA TYR A 61 -14.07 -6.68 4.54
C TYR A 61 -15.44 -6.54 5.24
N LYS A 62 -15.69 -5.43 5.95
CA LYS A 62 -16.98 -5.13 6.61
C LYS A 62 -18.13 -4.95 5.62
N MET A 63 -17.85 -4.43 4.42
CA MET A 63 -18.86 -4.32 3.35
C MET A 63 -19.20 -5.67 2.69
N ASN A 64 -18.69 -6.79 3.19
CA ASN A 64 -18.89 -8.13 2.61
C ASN A 64 -18.45 -8.22 1.14
N LEU A 65 -17.64 -7.27 0.67
CA LEU A 65 -17.00 -7.33 -0.63
C LEU A 65 -15.95 -8.44 -0.52
N LYS A 66 -16.17 -9.57 -1.18
CA LYS A 66 -15.25 -10.70 -1.18
C LYS A 66 -13.85 -10.22 -1.60
N ILE A 67 -12.96 -10.02 -0.63
CA ILE A 67 -11.53 -9.97 -0.92
C ILE A 67 -11.14 -11.42 -1.21
N ASN A 68 -11.29 -11.82 -2.48
CA ASN A 68 -11.01 -13.19 -2.92
C ASN A 68 -9.56 -13.60 -2.68
N ASP A 69 -8.65 -12.65 -2.64
CA ASP A 69 -7.23 -12.89 -2.43
C ASP A 69 -6.56 -11.71 -1.71
N THR A 70 -6.21 -11.94 -0.44
CA THR A 70 -5.46 -10.98 0.39
C THR A 70 -4.10 -10.64 -0.24
N LYS A 71 -3.45 -11.59 -0.95
CA LYS A 71 -2.17 -11.34 -1.62
C LYS A 71 -2.30 -10.32 -2.74
N SER A 72 -3.34 -10.46 -3.57
CA SER A 72 -3.63 -9.50 -4.65
C SER A 72 -3.96 -8.12 -4.10
N PHE A 73 -4.70 -8.04 -2.99
CA PHE A 73 -4.98 -6.78 -2.31
C PHE A 73 -3.67 -6.10 -1.85
N VAL A 74 -2.82 -6.82 -1.11
CA VAL A 74 -1.52 -6.30 -0.64
C VAL A 74 -0.66 -5.85 -1.82
N PHE A 75 -0.60 -6.65 -2.89
CA PHE A 75 0.16 -6.30 -4.09
C PHE A 75 -0.33 -5.01 -4.75
N MET A 76 -1.64 -4.80 -4.85
CA MET A 76 -2.22 -3.56 -5.37
C MET A 76 -1.87 -2.36 -4.48
N GLN A 77 -2.04 -2.49 -3.16
CA GLN A 77 -1.71 -1.40 -2.23
C GLN A 77 -0.22 -1.05 -2.25
N MET A 78 0.66 -2.04 -2.44
CA MET A 78 2.10 -1.81 -2.58
C MET A 78 2.50 -1.04 -3.85
N LYS A 79 1.73 -1.17 -4.95
CA LYS A 79 1.93 -0.35 -6.15
C LYS A 79 1.60 1.13 -5.92
N ASP A 80 0.66 1.41 -5.01
CA ASP A 80 0.19 2.75 -4.73
C ASP A 80 1.02 3.49 -3.66
N VAL A 81 2.08 2.84 -3.12
CA VAL A 81 2.97 3.49 -2.16
C VAL A 81 3.66 4.67 -2.81
N LYS A 82 3.32 5.87 -2.32
CA LYS A 82 3.97 7.11 -2.73
C LYS A 82 4.79 7.66 -1.56
N TYR A 83 6.03 7.98 -1.84
CA TYR A 83 6.89 8.68 -0.91
C TYR A 83 7.39 9.96 -1.58
N LEU A 84 7.17 11.11 -0.96
CA LEU A 84 7.46 12.44 -1.54
C LEU A 84 6.82 12.64 -2.94
N GLY A 85 5.63 12.08 -3.17
CA GLY A 85 4.92 12.20 -4.45
C GLY A 85 5.37 11.22 -5.54
N ILE A 86 6.46 10.47 -5.32
CA ILE A 86 6.99 9.50 -6.29
C ILE A 86 6.55 8.09 -5.91
N ASN A 87 6.13 7.31 -6.91
CA ASN A 87 5.72 5.94 -6.70
C ASN A 87 6.95 5.06 -6.41
N LEU A 88 6.95 4.43 -5.23
CA LEU A 88 8.05 3.58 -4.76
C LEU A 88 8.31 2.37 -5.68
N TYR A 89 7.25 1.88 -6.33
CA TYR A 89 7.35 0.79 -7.28
C TYR A 89 8.25 1.13 -8.49
N ASN A 90 8.16 2.36 -8.99
CA ASN A 90 9.00 2.82 -10.11
C ASN A 90 10.45 3.08 -9.65
N LEU A 91 10.62 3.58 -8.44
CA LEU A 91 11.94 3.87 -7.90
C LEU A 91 12.82 2.62 -7.72
N LYS A 92 12.25 1.46 -7.49
CA LYS A 92 13.06 0.22 -7.35
C LYS A 92 13.83 -0.14 -8.63
N ASN A 93 13.38 0.34 -9.79
CA ASN A 93 14.03 0.10 -11.09
C ASN A 93 15.03 1.20 -11.47
N THR A 94 15.28 2.19 -10.59
CA THR A 94 16.20 3.31 -10.85
C THR A 94 17.59 2.86 -11.27
N GLY A 95 18.05 1.69 -10.81
CA GLY A 95 19.32 1.12 -11.23
C GLY A 95 19.42 0.81 -12.71
N ILE A 96 18.36 0.26 -13.28
CA ILE A 96 18.29 -0.06 -14.72
C ILE A 96 18.26 1.25 -15.53
N TYR A 97 17.47 2.23 -15.08
CA TYR A 97 17.41 3.54 -15.75
C TYR A 97 18.74 4.29 -15.66
N GLY A 98 19.41 4.26 -14.50
CA GLY A 98 20.73 4.87 -14.33
C GLY A 98 21.80 4.21 -15.19
N ALA A 99 21.80 2.87 -15.27
CA ALA A 99 22.71 2.16 -16.16
C ALA A 99 22.44 2.49 -17.65
N ALA A 100 21.16 2.55 -18.05
CA ALA A 100 20.78 2.93 -19.41
C ALA A 100 21.24 4.36 -19.75
N VAL A 101 21.00 5.33 -18.86
CA VAL A 101 21.44 6.73 -19.06
C VAL A 101 22.97 6.81 -19.18
N THR A 102 23.71 6.14 -18.29
CA THR A 102 25.18 6.09 -18.35
C THR A 102 25.67 5.49 -19.66
N THR A 103 25.03 4.43 -20.15
CA THR A 103 25.36 3.78 -21.42
C THR A 103 25.07 4.71 -22.62
N VAL A 104 23.95 5.42 -22.62
CA VAL A 104 23.60 6.39 -23.65
C VAL A 104 24.63 7.53 -23.69
N ILE A 105 25.00 8.08 -22.55
CA ILE A 105 26.04 9.11 -22.46
C ILE A 105 27.35 8.57 -23.01
N TYR A 106 27.76 7.36 -22.64
CA TYR A 106 28.99 6.73 -23.14
C TYR A 106 28.98 6.60 -24.67
N VAL A 107 27.90 6.05 -25.26
CA VAL A 107 27.77 5.88 -26.70
C VAL A 107 27.82 7.23 -27.44
N PHE A 108 27.16 8.25 -26.89
CA PHE A 108 27.16 9.58 -27.47
C PHE A 108 28.57 10.18 -27.50
N TYR A 109 29.34 10.06 -26.45
CA TYR A 109 30.72 10.53 -26.39
C TYR A 109 31.65 9.70 -27.31
N MET A 110 31.44 8.38 -27.44
CA MET A 110 32.22 7.54 -28.36
C MET A 110 32.01 7.94 -29.84
N ILE A 111 30.76 8.23 -30.23
CA ILE A 111 30.45 8.72 -31.55
C ILE A 111 31.07 10.11 -31.79
N GLY A 112 30.97 11.02 -30.82
CA GLY A 112 31.59 12.36 -30.92
C GLY A 112 33.10 12.27 -31.06
N GLY A 113 33.77 11.41 -30.27
CA GLY A 113 35.20 11.16 -30.36
C GLY A 113 35.63 10.61 -31.74
N TYR A 114 34.81 9.77 -32.38
CA TYR A 114 35.09 9.26 -33.72
C TYR A 114 35.12 10.39 -34.77
N TYR A 115 34.12 11.30 -34.74
CA TYR A 115 34.08 12.44 -35.67
C TYR A 115 35.20 13.44 -35.47
N GLU A 116 35.72 13.57 -34.25
CA GLU A 116 36.81 14.52 -33.94
C GLU A 116 38.20 13.87 -33.99
N SER A 117 38.30 12.60 -34.41
CA SER A 117 39.57 11.85 -34.46
C SER A 117 40.31 11.84 -33.14
N ALA A 118 39.58 11.56 -32.05
CA ALA A 118 40.14 11.53 -30.71
C ALA A 118 41.25 10.49 -30.54
N SER A 119 42.19 10.74 -29.62
CA SER A 119 43.32 9.83 -29.37
C SER A 119 42.85 8.49 -28.74
N VAL A 120 43.56 7.41 -29.03
CA VAL A 120 43.30 6.09 -28.40
C VAL A 120 43.29 6.17 -26.89
N GLN A 121 44.13 6.98 -26.28
CA GLN A 121 44.18 7.20 -24.84
C GLN A 121 42.88 7.79 -24.28
N TRP A 122 42.18 8.64 -25.05
CA TRP A 122 40.90 9.22 -24.69
C TRP A 122 39.80 8.13 -24.66
N TYR A 123 39.75 7.25 -25.65
CA TYR A 123 38.80 6.12 -25.68
C TYR A 123 39.00 5.17 -24.51
N ILE A 124 40.26 4.87 -24.14
CA ILE A 124 40.58 4.03 -23.00
C ILE A 124 40.07 4.66 -21.70
N LYS A 125 40.32 5.96 -21.49
CA LYS A 125 39.87 6.69 -20.30
C LYS A 125 38.33 6.67 -20.19
N MET A 126 37.60 6.95 -21.27
CA MET A 126 36.14 6.92 -21.31
C MET A 126 35.57 5.54 -21.03
N SER A 127 36.17 4.50 -21.59
CA SER A 127 35.74 3.11 -21.37
C SER A 127 35.96 2.66 -19.91
N ILE A 128 37.09 3.02 -19.30
CA ILE A 128 37.39 2.74 -17.89
C ILE A 128 36.40 3.48 -17.01
N ALA A 129 36.15 4.76 -17.24
CA ALA A 129 35.20 5.55 -16.46
C ALA A 129 33.77 4.97 -16.52
N SER A 130 33.27 4.68 -17.73
CA SER A 130 31.97 4.06 -17.92
C SER A 130 31.86 2.69 -17.24
N GLY A 131 32.88 1.84 -17.42
CA GLY A 131 32.95 0.53 -16.79
C GLY A 131 32.91 0.61 -15.25
N THR A 132 33.67 1.56 -14.67
CA THR A 132 33.68 1.78 -13.23
C THR A 132 32.33 2.23 -12.71
N VAL A 133 31.63 3.15 -13.38
CA VAL A 133 30.28 3.61 -12.99
C VAL A 133 29.28 2.48 -13.07
N LEU A 134 29.27 1.71 -14.17
CA LEU A 134 28.36 0.57 -14.33
C LEU A 134 28.62 -0.50 -13.27
N LEU A 135 29.87 -0.78 -12.95
CA LEU A 135 30.26 -1.70 -11.89
C LEU A 135 29.77 -1.22 -10.53
N ALA A 136 29.91 0.06 -10.22
CA ALA A 136 29.43 0.66 -8.96
C ALA A 136 27.90 0.58 -8.84
N ILE A 137 27.15 0.82 -9.92
CA ILE A 137 25.69 0.64 -9.97
C ILE A 137 25.33 -0.82 -9.73
N PHE A 138 26.03 -1.76 -10.33
CA PHE A 138 25.80 -3.20 -10.15
C PHE A 138 26.08 -3.65 -8.72
N ILE A 139 27.21 -3.24 -8.15
CA ILE A 139 27.58 -3.51 -6.76
C ILE A 139 26.50 -2.96 -5.82
N SER A 140 26.04 -1.73 -6.05
CA SER A 140 24.96 -1.13 -5.24
C SER A 140 23.67 -1.96 -5.27
N GLU A 141 23.34 -2.61 -6.40
CA GLU A 141 22.17 -3.52 -6.52
C GLU A 141 22.33 -4.74 -5.61
N LEU A 142 23.53 -5.33 -5.56
CA LEU A 142 23.81 -6.49 -4.71
C LEU A 142 23.72 -6.15 -3.22
N PHE A 143 24.25 -5.01 -2.80
CA PHE A 143 24.25 -4.61 -1.40
C PHE A 143 22.87 -4.16 -0.90
N LEU A 144 22.15 -3.38 -1.67
CA LEU A 144 20.88 -2.80 -1.23
C LEU A 144 19.71 -3.79 -1.25
N GLN A 145 19.80 -4.86 -2.06
CA GLN A 145 18.81 -5.95 -2.15
C GLN A 145 17.35 -5.49 -2.18
N LEU A 146 17.05 -4.43 -2.93
CA LEU A 146 15.72 -3.80 -2.94
C LEU A 146 14.59 -4.77 -3.27
N LYS A 147 14.83 -5.72 -4.18
CA LYS A 147 13.85 -6.75 -4.56
C LYS A 147 13.53 -7.71 -3.40
N ARG A 148 14.51 -7.98 -2.53
CA ARG A 148 14.33 -8.80 -1.33
C ARG A 148 13.51 -8.05 -0.29
N LYS A 149 13.85 -6.79 -0.01
CA LYS A 149 13.12 -5.94 0.94
C LYS A 149 11.65 -5.74 0.51
N ASP A 150 11.39 -5.52 -0.78
CA ASP A 150 10.04 -5.41 -1.34
C ASP A 150 9.23 -6.70 -1.14
N ARG A 151 9.84 -7.87 -1.32
CA ARG A 151 9.18 -9.16 -1.06
C ARG A 151 8.89 -9.38 0.43
N MET A 152 9.86 -9.09 1.30
CA MET A 152 9.69 -9.19 2.75
C MET A 152 8.55 -8.31 3.24
N LEU A 153 8.52 -7.04 2.80
CA LEU A 153 7.46 -6.10 3.18
C LEU A 153 6.06 -6.60 2.79
N ARG A 154 5.94 -7.18 1.59
CA ARG A 154 4.65 -7.75 1.13
C ARG A 154 4.25 -8.96 1.96
N GLN A 155 5.20 -9.84 2.28
CA GLN A 155 4.94 -11.03 3.06
C GLN A 155 4.52 -10.67 4.48
N GLU A 156 5.25 -9.80 5.15
CA GLU A 156 4.93 -9.32 6.50
C GLU A 156 3.54 -8.65 6.57
N LEU A 157 3.22 -7.80 5.60
CA LEU A 157 1.92 -7.16 5.52
C LEU A 157 0.79 -8.18 5.26
N TYR A 158 1.03 -9.15 4.39
CA TYR A 158 0.10 -10.25 4.15
C TYR A 158 -0.13 -11.08 5.42
N ASP A 159 0.95 -11.48 6.09
CA ASP A 159 0.88 -12.29 7.32
C ASP A 159 0.14 -11.55 8.44
N TYR A 160 0.37 -10.24 8.57
CA TYR A 160 -0.36 -9.42 9.52
C TYR A 160 -1.86 -9.38 9.22
N ILE A 161 -2.24 -9.16 7.97
CA ILE A 161 -3.65 -9.08 7.58
C ILE A 161 -4.34 -10.44 7.76
N GLU A 162 -3.73 -11.53 7.32
CA GLU A 162 -4.33 -12.88 7.36
C GLU A 162 -4.41 -13.43 8.78
N ASN A 163 -3.34 -13.28 9.57
CA ASN A 163 -3.24 -13.90 10.88
C ASN A 163 -3.76 -13.03 12.03
N ASN A 164 -3.73 -11.70 11.90
CA ASN A 164 -4.15 -10.81 12.98
C ASN A 164 -5.46 -10.08 12.67
N MET A 165 -5.56 -9.43 11.52
CA MET A 165 -6.74 -8.62 11.22
C MET A 165 -7.98 -9.44 10.90
N LYS A 166 -7.86 -10.39 10.00
CA LYS A 166 -9.00 -11.20 9.52
C LYS A 166 -9.73 -11.94 10.63
N PRO A 167 -9.04 -12.65 11.58
CA PRO A 167 -9.71 -13.28 12.71
C PRO A 167 -10.39 -12.27 13.65
N HIS A 168 -9.76 -11.10 13.85
CA HIS A 168 -10.33 -10.05 14.68
C HIS A 168 -11.60 -9.45 14.07
N LEU A 169 -11.60 -9.19 12.77
CA LEU A 169 -12.75 -8.69 12.04
C LEU A 169 -13.90 -9.71 12.02
N LEU A 170 -13.60 -11.00 11.83
CA LEU A 170 -14.59 -12.06 11.91
C LEU A 170 -15.29 -12.10 13.27
N LYS A 171 -14.49 -12.05 14.37
CA LYS A 171 -15.07 -12.02 15.72
C LYS A 171 -15.96 -10.80 15.95
N SER A 172 -15.53 -9.62 15.51
CA SER A 172 -16.32 -8.40 15.67
C SER A 172 -17.63 -8.43 14.86
N MET A 173 -17.62 -9.01 13.66
CA MET A 173 -18.82 -9.16 12.83
C MET A 173 -19.83 -10.15 13.47
N VAL A 174 -19.35 -11.29 13.96
CA VAL A 174 -20.19 -12.28 14.64
C VAL A 174 -20.80 -11.69 15.92
N GLN A 175 -20.06 -10.92 16.68
CA GLN A 175 -20.58 -10.22 17.86
C GLN A 175 -21.65 -9.17 17.48
N SER A 176 -21.42 -8.41 16.43
CA SER A 176 -22.38 -7.40 15.95
C SER A 176 -23.67 -8.06 15.44
N GLN A 177 -23.57 -9.21 14.76
CA GLN A 177 -24.74 -9.96 14.34
C GLN A 177 -25.53 -10.52 15.52
N LYS A 178 -24.88 -11.12 16.50
CA LYS A 178 -25.55 -11.61 17.71
C LYS A 178 -26.29 -10.49 18.45
N ALA A 179 -25.64 -9.33 18.65
CA ALA A 179 -26.26 -8.18 19.28
C ALA A 179 -27.47 -7.63 18.48
N ALA A 180 -27.39 -7.67 17.15
CA ALA A 180 -28.53 -7.28 16.30
C ALA A 180 -29.69 -8.28 16.38
N ASP A 181 -29.40 -9.57 16.42
CA ASP A 181 -30.41 -10.63 16.55
C ASP A 181 -31.08 -10.62 17.95
N GLU A 182 -30.30 -10.38 19.01
CA GLU A 182 -30.84 -10.21 20.38
C GLU A 182 -31.76 -9.00 20.46
N LYS A 183 -31.37 -7.88 19.84
CA LYS A 183 -32.18 -6.67 19.81
C LYS A 183 -33.48 -6.87 19.05
N LYS A 184 -33.45 -7.55 17.91
CA LYS A 184 -34.67 -7.92 17.16
C LYS A 184 -35.63 -8.79 17.99
N LYS A 185 -35.10 -9.79 18.71
CA LYS A 185 -35.93 -10.62 19.59
C LYS A 185 -36.56 -9.86 20.73
N GLN A 186 -35.85 -8.84 21.28
CA GLN A 186 -36.40 -7.95 22.31
C GLN A 186 -37.52 -7.07 21.74
N ASP A 187 -37.28 -6.44 20.59
CA ASP A 187 -38.28 -5.60 19.92
C ASP A 187 -39.54 -6.39 19.51
N GLU A 188 -39.38 -7.66 19.06
CA GLU A 188 -40.51 -8.55 18.76
C GLU A 188 -41.27 -8.97 20.03
N ALA A 189 -40.58 -9.22 21.13
CA ALA A 189 -41.21 -9.56 22.40
C ALA A 189 -41.97 -8.37 23.01
N GLU A 190 -41.40 -7.15 22.96
CA GLU A 190 -42.10 -5.93 23.38
C GLU A 190 -43.34 -5.63 22.52
N ALA A 191 -43.24 -5.83 21.19
CA ALA A 191 -44.37 -5.68 20.29
C ALA A 191 -45.48 -6.70 20.56
N ALA A 192 -45.17 -7.95 20.89
CA ALA A 192 -46.10 -8.98 21.28
C ALA A 192 -46.84 -8.63 22.59
N VAL A 193 -46.14 -8.18 23.62
CA VAL A 193 -46.73 -7.74 24.87
C VAL A 193 -47.62 -6.50 24.71
N ALA A 194 -47.19 -5.54 23.88
CA ALA A 194 -48.01 -4.36 23.55
C ALA A 194 -49.34 -4.73 22.82
N ASN A 195 -49.31 -5.72 21.95
CA ASN A 195 -50.47 -6.20 21.23
C ASN A 195 -51.43 -6.98 22.15
N GLU A 196 -50.91 -7.75 23.11
CA GLU A 196 -51.70 -8.48 24.11
C GLU A 196 -52.40 -7.49 25.06
N ASN A 197 -51.74 -6.47 25.54
CA ASN A 197 -52.31 -5.41 26.36
C ASN A 197 -53.42 -4.61 25.66
N ASN A 198 -53.26 -4.33 24.34
CA ASN A 198 -54.30 -3.67 23.54
C ASN A 198 -55.53 -4.58 23.30
N SER A 199 -55.34 -5.89 23.17
CA SER A 199 -56.47 -6.83 23.05
C SER A 199 -57.25 -6.97 24.33
N LEU A 200 -56.60 -6.94 25.50
CA LEU A 200 -57.26 -6.98 26.83
C LEU A 200 -58.06 -5.69 27.07
N GLN A 201 -57.53 -4.51 26.71
CA GLN A 201 -58.28 -3.25 26.84
C GLN A 201 -59.52 -3.17 25.94
N SER A 202 -59.50 -3.78 24.77
CA SER A 202 -60.65 -3.80 23.88
C SER A 202 -61.77 -4.76 24.35
N VAL A 203 -61.43 -5.82 25.09
CA VAL A 203 -62.40 -6.74 25.70
C VAL A 203 -63.12 -6.10 26.89
N ASP A 204 -62.39 -5.34 27.72
CA ASP A 204 -62.93 -4.66 28.87
C ASP A 204 -63.88 -3.50 28.50
N ALA A 205 -63.54 -2.76 27.44
CA ALA A 205 -64.41 -1.72 26.88
C ALA A 205 -65.71 -2.26 26.24
N GLY A 206 -65.66 -3.47 25.68
CA GLY A 206 -66.88 -4.16 25.16
C GLY A 206 -67.84 -4.60 26.25
N GLN A 207 -67.38 -5.07 27.42
CA GLN A 207 -68.22 -5.49 28.53
C GLN A 207 -68.88 -4.34 29.29
N MET A 208 -68.25 -3.15 29.34
CA MET A 208 -68.89 -1.95 29.91
C MET A 208 -70.02 -1.40 29.07
N SER A 209 -69.98 -1.56 27.74
CA SER A 209 -71.03 -1.07 26.84
C SER A 209 -72.32 -1.90 26.92
N ASP A 210 -72.24 -3.18 27.17
CA ASP A 210 -73.41 -4.05 27.30
C ASP A 210 -74.12 -3.93 28.67
N LYS A 211 -73.41 -3.58 29.74
CA LYS A 211 -74.04 -3.32 31.04
C LYS A 211 -74.88 -2.03 31.08
N ASN A 212 -74.52 -1.02 30.34
CA ASN A 212 -75.27 0.25 30.29
C ASN A 212 -76.56 0.15 29.43
N LYS A 213 -76.61 -0.75 28.46
CA LYS A 213 -77.86 -0.98 27.67
C LYS A 213 -78.96 -1.74 28.40
N LEU A 214 -78.63 -2.48 29.48
CA LEU A 214 -79.60 -3.22 30.33
C LEU A 214 -80.22 -2.37 31.43
N GLN A 215 -79.70 -1.15 31.72
CA GLN A 215 -80.27 -0.23 32.75
C GLN A 215 -81.21 0.86 32.18
N GLU A 216 -81.29 1.06 30.89
CA GLU A 216 -82.23 2.05 30.27
C GLU A 216 -83.54 1.46 29.80
N GLY A 217 -83.82 0.20 30.09
CA GLY A 217 -85.00 -0.52 29.67
C GLY A 217 -85.94 -1.03 30.78
N ALA A 218 -85.90 -0.41 31.99
CA ALA A 218 -86.85 -0.76 33.10
C ALA A 218 -87.64 0.42 33.59
#